data_c2e8702857cdee57a493ac1f559868f7
#
_entry.id   c2e8702857cdee57a493ac1f559868f7
#
_cell.length_a   1.000
_cell.length_b   1.000
_cell.length_c   1.000
_cell.angle_alpha   90.00
_cell.angle_beta   90.00
_cell.angle_gamma   90.00
#
_symmetry.space_group_name_H-M   'P 1'
#
loop_
_entity.id
_entity.type
_entity.pdbx_description
1 polymer ?
#
loop_
_entity_poly.entity_id
_entity_poly.type
_entity_poly.pdbx_seq_one_letter_code
_entity_poly.pdbx_strand_id
1 'polypeptide(L)'
;KSEMNKQKFFPIDLIIVNFYPFEKTLINSKRREKIIENIDIGGPAMVRSAAKNFKNVTIITNKDDYKKFIDELERNNGKTTLKFREIMSSKAFGLTSYYDSVIADWFNKNLKIKFPEKKTIYGKKFQNLRYGENPHQKSSIYVSDLNNDDMGLKKISGKDLSYNNYNDIFSGLDILSSIKKVPTTVIIKHANPCGVSSNKSPVISFKNAFVSDPISAFGGVVSCNFKINKSIANEINKTFFEVILATDFDINALKILKRKKNLRIIKISNSKKTDTPTIKLFDRGFLLQDKDNIVFNKKDLKFVTKSKPTKKEIKEIEFAMNVCKFVKS
;
A
#
# COMPACT_ATOMS: atom_id res chain seq x y z
N LYS A 1 9.36 -43.91 14.36
CA LYS A 1 8.82 -44.30 15.68
C LYS A 1 9.70 -45.34 16.37
N SER A 2 10.21 -46.39 15.67
CA SER A 2 11.04 -47.41 16.30
C SER A 2 12.37 -46.88 16.87
N GLU A 3 13.04 -45.96 16.17
CA GLU A 3 14.26 -45.30 16.66
C GLU A 3 14.00 -44.38 17.85
N MET A 4 12.91 -43.58 17.81
CA MET A 4 12.53 -42.73 18.95
C MET A 4 12.28 -43.55 20.21
N ASN A 5 11.58 -44.69 20.05
CA ASN A 5 11.31 -45.57 21.16
C ASN A 5 12.61 -46.20 21.72
N LYS A 6 13.56 -46.59 20.84
CA LYS A 6 14.89 -47.08 21.26
C LYS A 6 15.69 -46.03 22.05
N GLN A 7 15.58 -44.77 21.65
CA GLN A 7 16.26 -43.63 22.26
C GLN A 7 15.48 -42.99 23.42
N LYS A 8 14.28 -43.49 23.75
CA LYS A 8 13.37 -42.97 24.79
C LYS A 8 12.98 -41.49 24.57
N PHE A 9 12.92 -41.04 23.31
CA PHE A 9 12.43 -39.68 22.98
C PHE A 9 10.91 -39.64 22.95
N PHE A 10 10.34 -38.63 23.64
CA PHE A 10 8.91 -38.35 23.55
C PHE A 10 8.58 -37.65 22.23
N PRO A 11 7.47 -37.99 21.58
CA PRO A 11 7.00 -37.22 20.42
C PRO A 11 6.61 -35.80 20.82
N ILE A 12 6.89 -34.86 19.92
CA ILE A 12 6.45 -33.46 20.06
C ILE A 12 5.16 -33.30 19.26
N ASP A 13 4.08 -32.96 19.92
CA ASP A 13 2.75 -32.80 19.32
C ASP A 13 2.44 -31.35 18.95
N LEU A 14 3.10 -30.41 19.62
CA LEU A 14 2.87 -28.96 19.46
C LEU A 14 4.19 -28.20 19.49
N ILE A 15 4.34 -27.27 18.55
CA ILE A 15 5.43 -26.28 18.51
C ILE A 15 4.81 -24.88 18.44
N ILE A 16 5.23 -24.00 19.34
CA ILE A 16 4.84 -22.58 19.35
C ILE A 16 6.12 -21.76 19.23
N VAL A 17 6.25 -21.00 18.13
CA VAL A 17 7.47 -20.21 17.86
C VAL A 17 7.09 -18.83 17.35
N ASN A 18 7.70 -17.79 17.95
CA ASN A 18 7.70 -16.42 17.43
C ASN A 18 9.12 -16.10 16.95
N PHE A 19 9.23 -15.52 15.75
CA PHE A 19 10.53 -15.10 15.20
C PHE A 19 11.09 -13.87 15.90
N TYR A 20 12.38 -13.68 15.82
CA TYR A 20 13.02 -12.44 16.20
C TYR A 20 12.38 -11.28 15.44
N PRO A 21 12.24 -10.09 16.08
CA PRO A 21 11.50 -8.96 15.50
C PRO A 21 12.33 -8.21 14.44
N PHE A 22 12.74 -8.90 13.37
CA PHE A 22 13.60 -8.38 12.30
C PHE A 22 13.06 -7.08 11.70
N GLU A 23 11.75 -7.03 11.38
CA GLU A 23 11.12 -5.83 10.84
C GLU A 23 11.23 -4.63 11.79
N LYS A 24 10.98 -4.83 13.10
CA LYS A 24 11.15 -3.77 14.10
C LYS A 24 12.60 -3.30 14.19
N THR A 25 13.53 -4.22 14.02
CA THR A 25 14.97 -3.90 14.01
C THR A 25 15.32 -3.07 12.77
N LEU A 26 14.77 -3.37 11.58
CA LEU A 26 14.95 -2.57 10.38
C LEU A 26 14.42 -1.14 10.54
N ILE A 27 13.28 -0.97 11.21
CA ILE A 27 12.69 0.35 11.44
C ILE A 27 13.53 1.16 12.44
N ASN A 28 14.02 0.54 13.50
CA ASN A 28 14.61 1.23 14.66
C ASN A 28 16.14 1.31 14.61
N SER A 29 16.80 0.63 13.68
CA SER A 29 18.26 0.60 13.60
C SER A 29 18.76 0.79 12.18
N LYS A 30 19.88 1.54 12.06
CA LYS A 30 20.67 1.64 10.82
C LYS A 30 21.97 0.84 10.91
N ARG A 31 22.27 0.25 12.05
CA ARG A 31 23.51 -0.51 12.27
C ARG A 31 23.37 -1.90 11.64
N ARG A 32 24.19 -2.14 10.62
CA ARG A 32 24.17 -3.38 9.81
C ARG A 32 24.34 -4.63 10.66
N GLU A 33 25.30 -4.63 11.58
CA GLU A 33 25.60 -5.75 12.46
C GLU A 33 24.40 -6.12 13.32
N LYS A 34 23.73 -5.11 13.91
CA LYS A 34 22.53 -5.30 14.73
C LYS A 34 21.38 -5.89 13.92
N ILE A 35 21.24 -5.50 12.66
CA ILE A 35 20.20 -6.03 11.76
C ILE A 35 20.50 -7.48 11.43
N ILE A 36 21.75 -7.82 11.09
CA ILE A 36 22.17 -9.19 10.77
C ILE A 36 22.00 -10.10 11.99
N GLU A 37 22.38 -9.67 13.18
CA GLU A 37 22.23 -10.43 14.43
C GLU A 37 20.76 -10.76 14.75
N ASN A 38 19.83 -9.95 14.27
CA ASN A 38 18.39 -10.20 14.41
C ASN A 38 17.77 -11.06 13.30
N ILE A 39 18.59 -11.70 12.46
CA ILE A 39 18.12 -12.71 11.52
C ILE A 39 17.99 -14.03 12.29
N ASP A 40 16.75 -14.47 12.48
CA ASP A 40 16.45 -15.73 13.16
C ASP A 40 16.71 -16.92 12.22
N ILE A 41 17.57 -17.84 12.65
CA ILE A 41 17.90 -19.06 11.91
C ILE A 41 17.12 -20.26 12.47
N GLY A 42 17.14 -20.44 13.78
CA GLY A 42 16.56 -21.60 14.44
C GLY A 42 15.03 -21.60 14.39
N GLY A 43 14.41 -20.45 14.62
CA GLY A 43 12.96 -20.29 14.58
C GLY A 43 12.35 -20.72 13.24
N PRO A 44 12.77 -20.17 12.09
CA PRO A 44 12.33 -20.61 10.78
C PRO A 44 12.58 -22.09 10.49
N ALA A 45 13.70 -22.64 10.91
CA ALA A 45 14.02 -24.06 10.74
C ALA A 45 13.03 -24.96 11.50
N MET A 46 12.75 -24.66 12.78
CA MET A 46 11.77 -25.39 13.59
C MET A 46 10.36 -25.27 13.04
N VAL A 47 9.95 -24.05 12.65
CA VAL A 47 8.62 -23.79 12.06
C VAL A 47 8.42 -24.59 10.78
N ARG A 48 9.40 -24.61 9.87
CA ARG A 48 9.33 -25.36 8.61
C ARG A 48 9.28 -26.87 8.85
N SER A 49 10.06 -27.37 9.82
CA SER A 49 10.05 -28.78 10.20
C SER A 49 8.68 -29.22 10.73
N ALA A 50 8.11 -28.46 11.67
CA ALA A 50 6.78 -28.74 12.22
C ALA A 50 5.68 -28.63 11.16
N ALA A 51 5.71 -27.55 10.35
CA ALA A 51 4.74 -27.32 9.28
C ALA A 51 4.74 -28.44 8.23
N LYS A 52 5.93 -28.95 7.87
CA LYS A 52 6.08 -30.11 6.96
C LYS A 52 5.45 -31.36 7.58
N ASN A 53 5.56 -31.54 8.90
CA ASN A 53 5.03 -32.69 9.63
C ASN A 53 3.60 -32.47 10.17
N PHE A 54 2.78 -31.67 9.53
CA PHE A 54 1.44 -31.30 10.00
C PHE A 54 0.50 -32.49 10.23
N LYS A 55 0.78 -33.67 9.66
CA LYS A 55 0.03 -34.88 9.95
C LYS A 55 0.07 -35.27 11.43
N ASN A 56 1.21 -34.97 12.09
CA ASN A 56 1.45 -35.37 13.48
C ASN A 56 1.67 -34.18 14.43
N VAL A 57 2.10 -33.01 13.95
CA VAL A 57 2.52 -31.88 14.75
C VAL A 57 1.65 -30.66 14.47
N THR A 58 1.19 -29.98 15.52
CA THR A 58 0.56 -28.66 15.42
C THR A 58 1.64 -27.58 15.48
N ILE A 59 1.60 -26.62 14.58
CA ILE A 59 2.48 -25.44 14.61
C ILE A 59 1.67 -24.18 14.83
N ILE A 60 2.07 -23.34 15.78
CA ILE A 60 1.49 -22.02 16.04
C ILE A 60 2.60 -20.97 15.95
N THR A 61 2.41 -19.97 15.08
CA THR A 61 3.42 -18.94 14.79
C THR A 61 2.94 -17.53 15.08
N ASN A 62 1.67 -17.36 15.46
CA ASN A 62 1.09 -16.05 15.78
C ASN A 62 0.25 -16.17 17.06
N LYS A 63 0.44 -15.22 17.99
CA LYS A 63 -0.36 -15.11 19.21
C LYS A 63 -1.87 -14.95 18.93
N ASP A 64 -2.23 -14.36 17.80
CA ASP A 64 -3.63 -14.18 17.39
C ASP A 64 -4.35 -15.52 17.10
N ASP A 65 -3.61 -16.60 16.92
CA ASP A 65 -4.14 -17.93 16.75
C ASP A 65 -4.24 -18.75 18.04
N TYR A 66 -3.76 -18.23 19.19
CA TYR A 66 -3.82 -18.95 20.48
C TYR A 66 -5.27 -19.28 20.89
N LYS A 67 -6.17 -18.30 20.78
CA LYS A 67 -7.58 -18.55 21.11
C LYS A 67 -8.17 -19.64 20.20
N LYS A 68 -7.92 -19.57 18.90
CA LYS A 68 -8.40 -20.59 17.95
C LYS A 68 -7.84 -21.97 18.26
N PHE A 69 -6.59 -22.04 18.70
CA PHE A 69 -5.97 -23.29 19.10
C PHE A 69 -6.60 -23.86 20.40
N ILE A 70 -6.86 -23.02 21.40
CA ILE A 70 -7.55 -23.43 22.63
C ILE A 70 -8.96 -23.92 22.31
N ASP A 71 -9.74 -23.14 21.54
CA ASP A 71 -11.08 -23.52 21.10
C ASP A 71 -11.11 -24.85 20.33
N GLU A 72 -10.03 -25.14 19.56
CA GLU A 72 -9.89 -26.41 18.83
C GLU A 72 -9.64 -27.59 19.79
N LEU A 73 -8.80 -27.41 20.81
CA LEU A 73 -8.54 -28.43 21.83
C LEU A 73 -9.79 -28.74 22.66
N GLU A 74 -10.52 -27.70 23.08
CA GLU A 74 -11.76 -27.86 23.85
C GLU A 74 -12.81 -28.65 23.08
N ARG A 75 -13.03 -28.32 21.80
CA ARG A 75 -14.00 -29.00 20.93
C ARG A 75 -13.64 -30.46 20.61
N ASN A 76 -12.36 -30.82 20.66
CA ASN A 76 -11.87 -32.11 20.21
C ASN A 76 -11.18 -32.92 21.33
N ASN A 77 -11.61 -32.76 22.60
CA ASN A 77 -11.11 -33.52 23.76
C ASN A 77 -9.57 -33.48 23.86
N GLY A 78 -8.98 -32.28 23.82
CA GLY A 78 -7.55 -32.07 23.94
C GLY A 78 -6.73 -32.40 22.70
N LYS A 79 -7.36 -32.59 21.54
CA LYS A 79 -6.70 -32.90 20.26
C LYS A 79 -6.93 -31.81 19.23
N THR A 80 -6.05 -31.74 18.22
CA THR A 80 -6.26 -30.92 17.03
C THR A 80 -6.66 -31.77 15.85
N THR A 81 -7.58 -31.27 15.02
CA THR A 81 -7.95 -31.95 13.78
C THR A 81 -6.84 -31.85 12.72
N LEU A 82 -6.81 -32.77 11.78
CA LEU A 82 -5.88 -32.70 10.64
C LEU A 82 -6.08 -31.41 9.85
N LYS A 83 -7.34 -30.98 9.65
CA LYS A 83 -7.69 -29.75 8.93
C LYS A 83 -7.14 -28.50 9.63
N PHE A 84 -7.23 -28.44 10.96
CA PHE A 84 -6.66 -27.34 11.73
C PHE A 84 -5.12 -27.30 11.55
N ARG A 85 -4.42 -28.44 11.68
CA ARG A 85 -2.97 -28.51 11.50
C ARG A 85 -2.52 -28.11 10.10
N GLU A 86 -3.28 -28.50 9.06
CA GLU A 86 -3.02 -28.11 7.68
C GLU A 86 -3.14 -26.59 7.48
N ILE A 87 -4.16 -25.96 8.07
CA ILE A 87 -4.34 -24.51 8.05
C ILE A 87 -3.18 -23.80 8.74
N MET A 88 -2.77 -24.29 9.92
CA MET A 88 -1.65 -23.71 10.66
C MET A 88 -0.32 -23.89 9.91
N SER A 89 -0.13 -25.02 9.24
CA SER A 89 1.02 -25.27 8.36
C SER A 89 1.08 -24.29 7.19
N SER A 90 -0.04 -24.03 6.52
CA SER A 90 -0.14 -23.02 5.46
C SER A 90 0.27 -21.64 5.96
N LYS A 91 -0.21 -21.24 7.14
CA LYS A 91 0.19 -19.95 7.77
C LYS A 91 1.67 -19.92 8.11
N ALA A 92 2.23 -21.01 8.62
CA ALA A 92 3.63 -21.12 8.98
C ALA A 92 4.55 -20.96 7.76
N PHE A 93 4.26 -21.63 6.64
CA PHE A 93 4.99 -21.44 5.39
C PHE A 93 4.81 -20.02 4.81
N GLY A 94 3.60 -19.43 4.92
CA GLY A 94 3.37 -18.04 4.56
C GLY A 94 4.24 -17.08 5.37
N LEU A 95 4.39 -17.30 6.69
CA LEU A 95 5.24 -16.49 7.56
C LEU A 95 6.72 -16.62 7.18
N THR A 96 7.24 -17.85 6.97
CA THR A 96 8.64 -18.04 6.62
C THR A 96 8.96 -17.41 5.25
N SER A 97 8.09 -17.57 4.26
CA SER A 97 8.25 -16.95 2.95
C SER A 97 8.25 -15.40 3.02
N TYR A 98 7.33 -14.83 3.80
CA TYR A 98 7.30 -13.40 4.04
C TYR A 98 8.57 -12.91 4.72
N TYR A 99 9.02 -13.60 5.78
CA TYR A 99 10.21 -13.27 6.55
C TYR A 99 11.45 -13.25 5.67
N ASP A 100 11.69 -14.32 4.90
CA ASP A 100 12.82 -14.44 3.98
C ASP A 100 12.76 -13.38 2.87
N SER A 101 11.54 -13.03 2.39
CA SER A 101 11.36 -11.98 1.38
C SER A 101 11.76 -10.60 1.90
N VAL A 102 11.45 -10.27 3.16
CA VAL A 102 11.87 -9.01 3.79
C VAL A 102 13.39 -8.96 3.95
N ILE A 103 14.02 -10.06 4.36
CA ILE A 103 15.48 -10.17 4.49
C ILE A 103 16.15 -10.00 3.13
N ALA A 104 15.67 -10.71 2.11
CA ALA A 104 16.21 -10.65 0.76
C ALA A 104 16.10 -9.23 0.18
N ASP A 105 14.97 -8.56 0.39
CA ASP A 105 14.75 -7.17 -0.06
C ASP A 105 15.71 -6.20 0.64
N TRP A 106 15.94 -6.39 1.95
CA TRP A 106 16.91 -5.59 2.69
C TRP A 106 18.34 -5.76 2.15
N PHE A 107 18.80 -6.98 1.87
CA PHE A 107 20.11 -7.22 1.27
C PHE A 107 20.20 -6.59 -0.13
N ASN A 108 19.20 -6.81 -0.98
CA ASN A 108 19.16 -6.24 -2.33
C ASN A 108 19.25 -4.72 -2.32
N LYS A 109 18.49 -4.05 -1.44
CA LYS A 109 18.56 -2.59 -1.27
C LYS A 109 19.94 -2.10 -0.83
N ASN A 110 20.57 -2.76 0.13
CA ASN A 110 21.92 -2.39 0.59
C ASN A 110 22.98 -2.59 -0.50
N LEU A 111 22.85 -3.61 -1.33
CA LEU A 111 23.73 -3.93 -2.45
C LEU A 111 23.35 -3.16 -3.74
N LYS A 112 22.28 -2.35 -3.71
CA LYS A 112 21.73 -1.64 -4.89
C LYS A 112 21.35 -2.56 -6.05
N ILE A 113 20.97 -3.81 -5.76
CA ILE A 113 20.51 -4.79 -6.75
C ILE A 113 19.02 -4.55 -7.00
N LYS A 114 18.69 -3.95 -8.14
CA LYS A 114 17.29 -3.65 -8.53
C LYS A 114 16.56 -4.87 -9.10
N PHE A 115 17.27 -5.65 -9.91
CA PHE A 115 16.72 -6.80 -10.64
C PHE A 115 17.49 -8.09 -10.26
N PRO A 116 17.20 -8.68 -9.09
CA PRO A 116 17.83 -9.91 -8.66
C PRO A 116 17.38 -11.10 -9.52
N GLU A 117 18.19 -12.14 -9.59
CA GLU A 117 17.89 -13.38 -10.35
C GLU A 117 16.55 -14.02 -9.94
N LYS A 118 16.25 -14.01 -8.63
CA LYS A 118 14.98 -14.47 -8.06
C LYS A 118 14.31 -13.31 -7.32
N LYS A 119 13.13 -12.91 -7.79
CA LYS A 119 12.39 -11.79 -7.19
C LYS A 119 11.19 -12.29 -6.41
N THR A 120 11.10 -11.88 -5.15
CA THR A 120 9.92 -12.06 -4.28
C THR A 120 9.20 -10.74 -4.08
N ILE A 121 7.89 -10.82 -3.86
CA ILE A 121 7.02 -9.69 -3.49
C ILE A 121 6.36 -10.07 -2.18
N TYR A 122 6.43 -9.20 -1.19
CA TYR A 122 5.83 -9.44 0.12
C TYR A 122 4.82 -8.35 0.47
N GLY A 123 3.89 -8.69 1.35
CA GLY A 123 2.92 -7.76 1.90
C GLY A 123 2.12 -8.40 3.03
N LYS A 124 1.81 -7.59 4.04
CA LYS A 124 0.86 -7.95 5.10
C LYS A 124 -0.54 -7.60 4.64
N LYS A 125 -1.48 -8.52 4.81
CA LYS A 125 -2.88 -8.25 4.52
C LYS A 125 -3.40 -7.16 5.44
N PHE A 126 -3.83 -6.04 4.86
CA PHE A 126 -4.43 -4.95 5.60
C PHE A 126 -5.91 -5.23 5.86
N GLN A 127 -6.68 -5.47 4.80
CA GLN A 127 -8.09 -5.80 4.90
C GLN A 127 -8.63 -6.52 3.66
N ASN A 128 -9.76 -7.21 3.81
CA ASN A 128 -10.58 -7.63 2.68
C ASN A 128 -11.37 -6.44 2.17
N LEU A 129 -11.49 -6.32 0.85
CA LEU A 129 -12.34 -5.32 0.22
C LEU A 129 -13.69 -5.96 -0.13
N ARG A 130 -14.71 -5.13 -0.34
CA ARG A 130 -16.06 -5.63 -0.65
C ARG A 130 -16.08 -6.44 -1.94
N TYR A 131 -15.35 -5.98 -2.96
CA TYR A 131 -15.19 -6.62 -4.28
C TYR A 131 -13.96 -6.05 -4.96
N GLY A 132 -13.53 -6.63 -6.07
CA GLY A 132 -12.43 -6.16 -6.90
C GLY A 132 -12.82 -4.98 -7.80
N GLU A 133 -12.32 -4.98 -9.02
CA GLU A 133 -12.72 -3.98 -10.02
C GLU A 133 -14.22 -4.12 -10.35
N ASN A 134 -14.70 -5.36 -10.41
CA ASN A 134 -16.11 -5.71 -10.64
C ASN A 134 -16.75 -6.40 -9.43
N PRO A 135 -18.08 -6.29 -9.25
CA PRO A 135 -18.79 -6.79 -8.06
C PRO A 135 -18.63 -8.28 -7.75
N HIS A 136 -18.40 -9.12 -8.75
CA HIS A 136 -18.25 -10.58 -8.58
C HIS A 136 -16.82 -10.98 -8.15
N GLN A 137 -15.86 -10.09 -8.23
CA GLN A 137 -14.47 -10.37 -7.90
C GLN A 137 -14.20 -10.19 -6.42
N LYS A 138 -13.56 -11.17 -5.78
CA LYS A 138 -13.03 -11.03 -4.42
C LYS A 138 -11.72 -10.27 -4.46
N SER A 139 -11.48 -9.39 -3.48
CA SER A 139 -10.24 -8.65 -3.38
C SER A 139 -9.79 -8.37 -1.95
N SER A 140 -8.52 -8.09 -1.80
CA SER A 140 -7.88 -7.68 -0.56
C SER A 140 -6.77 -6.70 -0.87
N ILE A 141 -6.47 -5.82 0.08
CA ILE A 141 -5.32 -4.94 -0.01
C ILE A 141 -4.23 -5.42 0.95
N TYR A 142 -2.98 -5.35 0.51
CA TYR A 142 -1.78 -5.71 1.25
C TYR A 142 -0.85 -4.52 1.36
N VAL A 143 -0.17 -4.38 2.50
CA VAL A 143 0.82 -3.33 2.76
C VAL A 143 2.20 -3.95 2.76
N SER A 144 3.12 -3.36 2.00
CA SER A 144 4.54 -3.75 1.93
C SER A 144 5.47 -2.73 2.59
N ASP A 145 4.95 -1.55 3.00
CA ASP A 145 5.72 -0.56 3.74
C ASP A 145 5.80 -0.95 5.22
N LEU A 146 7.01 -1.29 5.67
CA LEU A 146 7.26 -1.69 7.06
C LEU A 146 7.08 -0.54 8.06
N ASN A 147 7.15 0.72 7.61
CA ASN A 147 7.03 1.91 8.46
C ASN A 147 5.60 2.42 8.62
N ASN A 148 4.68 2.02 7.73
CA ASN A 148 3.31 2.55 7.68
C ASN A 148 2.31 1.42 7.45
N ASP A 149 1.70 0.95 8.53
CA ASP A 149 0.65 -0.08 8.45
C ASP A 149 -0.64 0.44 7.79
N ASP A 150 -0.83 1.77 7.67
CA ASP A 150 -2.03 2.43 7.11
C ASP A 150 -1.82 3.00 5.70
N MET A 151 -0.70 2.70 5.04
CA MET A 151 -0.34 3.22 3.71
C MET A 151 -0.30 4.75 3.64
N GLY A 152 -0.17 5.44 4.76
CA GLY A 152 -0.24 6.89 4.83
C GLY A 152 -1.65 7.47 4.63
N LEU A 153 -2.70 6.69 4.84
CA LEU A 153 -4.10 7.06 4.61
C LEU A 153 -4.94 6.89 5.87
N LYS A 154 -5.30 7.99 6.53
CA LYS A 154 -6.19 7.95 7.71
C LYS A 154 -7.63 8.28 7.32
N LYS A 155 -8.52 7.28 7.31
CA LYS A 155 -9.96 7.49 7.11
C LYS A 155 -10.58 8.23 8.29
N ILE A 156 -11.22 9.37 8.02
CA ILE A 156 -11.92 10.20 9.02
C ILE A 156 -13.41 9.83 9.07
N SER A 157 -14.04 9.59 7.92
CA SER A 157 -15.46 9.22 7.84
C SER A 157 -15.82 8.61 6.49
N GLY A 158 -17.07 8.15 6.37
CA GLY A 158 -17.64 7.58 5.16
C GLY A 158 -17.57 6.05 5.11
N LYS A 159 -18.07 5.48 4.02
CA LYS A 159 -18.05 4.04 3.74
C LYS A 159 -16.62 3.50 3.62
N ASP A 160 -16.46 2.18 3.67
CA ASP A 160 -15.17 1.56 3.40
C ASP A 160 -14.73 1.78 1.94
N LEU A 161 -13.40 1.83 1.76
CA LEU A 161 -12.81 1.99 0.45
C LEU A 161 -12.98 0.71 -0.37
N SER A 162 -13.29 0.87 -1.65
CA SER A 162 -13.29 -0.22 -2.63
C SER A 162 -11.93 -0.37 -3.29
N TYR A 163 -11.75 -1.44 -4.07
CA TYR A 163 -10.59 -1.65 -4.93
C TYR A 163 -10.36 -0.43 -5.86
N ASN A 164 -11.42 0.02 -6.54
CA ASN A 164 -11.34 1.19 -7.43
C ASN A 164 -10.98 2.47 -6.67
N ASN A 165 -11.52 2.67 -5.45
CA ASN A 165 -11.14 3.84 -4.65
C ASN A 165 -9.65 3.84 -4.34
N TYR A 166 -9.05 2.71 -3.93
CA TYR A 166 -7.61 2.64 -3.69
C TYR A 166 -6.80 2.90 -4.96
N ASN A 167 -7.20 2.33 -6.10
CA ASN A 167 -6.54 2.56 -7.38
C ASN A 167 -6.54 4.04 -7.77
N ASP A 168 -7.69 4.70 -7.64
CA ASP A 168 -7.82 6.13 -7.94
C ASP A 168 -7.07 7.02 -6.94
N ILE A 169 -7.11 6.67 -5.64
CA ILE A 169 -6.34 7.36 -4.59
C ILE A 169 -4.85 7.37 -4.90
N PHE A 170 -4.27 6.20 -5.16
CA PHE A 170 -2.82 6.11 -5.41
C PHE A 170 -2.43 6.77 -6.73
N SER A 171 -3.27 6.71 -7.77
CA SER A 171 -3.07 7.46 -9.01
C SER A 171 -3.06 8.97 -8.76
N GLY A 172 -3.97 9.49 -7.93
CA GLY A 172 -3.99 10.90 -7.54
C GLY A 172 -2.77 11.34 -6.72
N LEU A 173 -2.32 10.50 -5.79
CA LEU A 173 -1.15 10.76 -4.97
C LEU A 173 0.15 10.77 -5.79
N ASP A 174 0.27 9.91 -6.80
CA ASP A 174 1.41 9.89 -7.71
C ASP A 174 1.52 11.21 -8.49
N ILE A 175 0.41 11.74 -9.01
CA ILE A 175 0.37 13.05 -9.68
C ILE A 175 0.72 14.17 -8.70
N LEU A 176 0.07 14.24 -7.52
CA LEU A 176 0.38 15.24 -6.50
C LEU A 176 1.86 15.23 -6.12
N SER A 177 2.46 14.06 -6.07
CA SER A 177 3.88 13.90 -5.71
C SER A 177 4.84 14.45 -6.76
N SER A 178 4.42 14.56 -8.02
CA SER A 178 5.22 15.10 -9.13
C SER A 178 5.20 16.64 -9.17
N ILE A 179 4.19 17.26 -8.55
CA ILE A 179 3.98 18.71 -8.57
C ILE A 179 4.40 19.30 -7.21
N LYS A 180 5.42 20.15 -7.19
CA LYS A 180 6.02 20.65 -5.94
C LYS A 180 5.51 22.05 -5.57
N LYS A 181 5.30 22.25 -4.25
CA LYS A 181 5.21 23.56 -3.56
C LYS A 181 4.06 24.51 -3.89
N VAL A 182 3.11 24.14 -4.72
CA VAL A 182 1.93 24.97 -5.02
C VAL A 182 0.68 24.19 -4.61
N PRO A 183 -0.36 24.83 -4.03
CA PRO A 183 -1.62 24.17 -3.78
C PRO A 183 -2.17 23.58 -5.08
N THR A 184 -2.30 22.24 -5.08
CA THR A 184 -2.67 21.46 -6.26
C THR A 184 -3.86 20.57 -5.93
N THR A 185 -4.83 20.56 -6.84
CA THR A 185 -5.97 19.64 -6.85
C THR A 185 -5.85 18.70 -8.03
N VAL A 186 -6.05 17.41 -7.77
CA VAL A 186 -6.11 16.34 -8.76
C VAL A 186 -7.46 15.64 -8.62
N ILE A 187 -8.19 15.50 -9.70
CA ILE A 187 -9.45 14.73 -9.76
C ILE A 187 -9.21 13.52 -10.64
N ILE A 188 -9.42 12.33 -10.07
CA ILE A 188 -9.17 11.04 -10.72
C ILE A 188 -10.48 10.27 -10.90
N LYS A 189 -10.61 9.62 -12.03
CA LYS A 189 -11.61 8.58 -12.26
C LYS A 189 -11.03 7.49 -13.14
N HIS A 190 -11.22 6.22 -12.74
CA HIS A 190 -10.67 5.06 -13.45
C HIS A 190 -9.13 5.12 -13.61
N ALA A 191 -8.44 5.56 -12.54
CA ALA A 191 -6.99 5.75 -12.47
C ALA A 191 -6.43 6.70 -13.56
N ASN A 192 -7.26 7.60 -14.09
CA ASN A 192 -6.89 8.61 -15.06
C ASN A 192 -7.30 10.01 -14.57
N PRO A 193 -6.49 11.07 -14.76
CA PRO A 193 -6.87 12.42 -14.35
C PRO A 193 -7.98 13.00 -15.23
N CYS A 194 -9.10 13.41 -14.62
CA CYS A 194 -10.14 14.23 -15.24
C CYS A 194 -9.78 15.72 -15.23
N GLY A 195 -9.02 16.13 -14.21
CA GLY A 195 -8.56 17.51 -14.10
C GLY A 195 -7.47 17.66 -13.08
N VAL A 196 -6.47 18.46 -13.41
CA VAL A 196 -5.35 18.81 -12.52
C VAL A 196 -5.12 20.30 -12.60
N SER A 197 -5.04 20.96 -11.44
CA SER A 197 -4.73 22.39 -11.40
C SER A 197 -3.88 22.75 -10.20
N SER A 198 -2.93 23.64 -10.43
CA SER A 198 -2.10 24.26 -9.40
C SER A 198 -2.35 25.75 -9.37
N ASN A 199 -2.68 26.30 -8.20
CA ASN A 199 -2.90 27.73 -8.02
C ASN A 199 -2.54 28.16 -6.60
N LYS A 200 -2.06 29.42 -6.41
CA LYS A 200 -1.80 29.98 -5.07
C LYS A 200 -3.05 29.94 -4.18
N SER A 201 -4.24 30.12 -4.78
CA SER A 201 -5.51 29.97 -4.09
C SER A 201 -5.99 28.51 -4.18
N PRO A 202 -6.14 27.78 -3.05
CA PRO A 202 -6.66 26.43 -3.04
C PRO A 202 -8.07 26.30 -3.63
N VAL A 203 -8.93 27.29 -3.45
CA VAL A 203 -10.29 27.32 -4.02
C VAL A 203 -10.24 27.38 -5.55
N ILE A 204 -9.37 28.23 -6.10
CA ILE A 204 -9.19 28.35 -7.56
C ILE A 204 -8.57 27.06 -8.11
N SER A 205 -7.59 26.47 -7.40
CA SER A 205 -7.01 25.17 -7.76
C SER A 205 -8.12 24.11 -7.93
N PHE A 206 -9.03 23.99 -6.96
CA PHE A 206 -10.14 23.05 -7.06
C PHE A 206 -11.09 23.38 -8.22
N LYS A 207 -11.52 24.65 -8.36
CA LYS A 207 -12.45 25.06 -9.42
C LYS A 207 -11.88 24.77 -10.82
N ASN A 208 -10.64 25.14 -11.06
CA ASN A 208 -10.00 24.92 -12.36
C ASN A 208 -9.82 23.43 -12.67
N ALA A 209 -9.44 22.60 -11.66
CA ALA A 209 -9.38 21.16 -11.85
C ALA A 209 -10.75 20.56 -12.19
N PHE A 210 -11.81 21.05 -11.54
CA PHE A 210 -13.17 20.57 -11.79
C PHE A 210 -13.70 20.97 -13.18
N VAL A 211 -13.45 22.21 -13.59
CA VAL A 211 -13.93 22.74 -14.88
C VAL A 211 -13.22 22.11 -16.08
N SER A 212 -12.07 21.47 -15.89
CA SER A 212 -11.36 20.76 -16.96
C SER A 212 -12.21 19.65 -17.60
N ASP A 213 -12.95 18.88 -16.80
CA ASP A 213 -13.93 17.89 -17.26
C ASP A 213 -14.95 17.61 -16.14
N PRO A 214 -16.01 18.44 -16.01
CA PRO A 214 -17.01 18.28 -14.96
C PRO A 214 -17.84 16.99 -15.08
N ILE A 215 -17.98 16.47 -16.30
CA ILE A 215 -18.77 15.26 -16.57
C ILE A 215 -18.02 14.04 -16.03
N SER A 216 -16.77 13.88 -16.41
CA SER A 216 -15.94 12.75 -15.92
C SER A 216 -15.60 12.88 -14.43
N ALA A 217 -15.50 14.09 -13.89
CA ALA A 217 -15.24 14.33 -12.47
C ALA A 217 -16.34 13.85 -11.53
N PHE A 218 -17.59 13.71 -12.03
CA PHE A 218 -18.71 13.22 -11.23
C PHE A 218 -18.46 11.80 -10.72
N GLY A 219 -18.53 11.60 -9.39
CA GLY A 219 -18.24 10.34 -8.74
C GLY A 219 -16.75 10.00 -8.63
N GLY A 220 -15.87 10.94 -8.99
CA GLY A 220 -14.41 10.74 -8.91
C GLY A 220 -13.82 10.89 -7.51
N VAL A 221 -12.50 10.80 -7.45
CA VAL A 221 -11.65 10.96 -6.27
C VAL A 221 -10.92 12.30 -6.36
N VAL A 222 -11.11 13.17 -5.38
CA VAL A 222 -10.44 14.48 -5.27
C VAL A 222 -9.25 14.35 -4.33
N SER A 223 -8.05 14.66 -4.78
CA SER A 223 -6.81 14.65 -4.01
C SER A 223 -6.19 16.04 -3.95
N CYS A 224 -5.91 16.54 -2.74
CA CYS A 224 -5.36 17.86 -2.50
C CYS A 224 -4.08 17.79 -1.65
N ASN A 225 -3.03 18.53 -2.03
CA ASN A 225 -1.81 18.66 -1.23
C ASN A 225 -1.88 19.81 -0.20
N PHE A 226 -3.07 20.28 0.11
CA PHE A 226 -3.33 21.37 1.06
C PHE A 226 -4.48 21.00 2.02
N LYS A 227 -4.64 21.81 3.07
CA LYS A 227 -5.73 21.69 4.05
C LYS A 227 -7.05 22.21 3.47
N ILE A 228 -8.12 21.43 3.58
CA ILE A 228 -9.46 21.81 3.13
C ILE A 228 -10.14 22.64 4.24
N ASN A 229 -10.48 23.88 3.90
CA ASN A 229 -11.25 24.80 4.73
C ASN A 229 -12.73 24.82 4.35
N LYS A 230 -13.53 25.66 5.07
CA LYS A 230 -14.98 25.81 4.84
C LYS A 230 -15.31 26.22 3.39
N SER A 231 -14.54 27.14 2.79
CA SER A 231 -14.79 27.64 1.43
C SER A 231 -14.64 26.55 0.38
N ILE A 232 -13.56 25.77 0.46
CA ILE A 232 -13.30 24.64 -0.46
C ILE A 232 -14.33 23.54 -0.25
N ALA A 233 -14.70 23.24 1.01
CA ALA A 233 -15.69 22.23 1.32
C ALA A 233 -17.07 22.58 0.71
N ASN A 234 -17.44 23.85 0.71
CA ASN A 234 -18.68 24.31 0.06
C ASN A 234 -18.63 24.08 -1.46
N GLU A 235 -17.51 24.37 -2.12
CA GLU A 235 -17.37 24.11 -3.57
C GLU A 235 -17.43 22.61 -3.88
N ILE A 236 -16.68 21.78 -3.14
CA ILE A 236 -16.70 20.32 -3.28
C ILE A 236 -18.12 19.75 -3.07
N ASN A 237 -18.87 20.34 -2.14
CA ASN A 237 -20.21 19.84 -1.79
C ASN A 237 -21.25 20.04 -2.89
N LYS A 238 -21.00 20.92 -3.86
CA LYS A 238 -21.89 21.18 -5.01
C LYS A 238 -22.00 20.00 -5.98
N THR A 239 -21.01 19.10 -5.95
CA THR A 239 -20.94 17.93 -6.84
C THR A 239 -20.81 16.65 -6.04
N PHE A 240 -21.19 15.52 -6.63
CA PHE A 240 -20.96 14.22 -6.04
C PHE A 240 -19.53 13.75 -6.30
N PHE A 241 -18.80 13.45 -5.23
CA PHE A 241 -17.51 12.75 -5.24
C PHE A 241 -17.58 11.52 -4.33
N GLU A 242 -16.84 10.50 -4.65
CA GLU A 242 -16.76 9.29 -3.80
C GLU A 242 -15.77 9.44 -2.67
N VAL A 243 -14.63 10.08 -2.92
CA VAL A 243 -13.53 10.22 -1.97
C VAL A 243 -12.94 11.62 -2.06
N ILE A 244 -12.61 12.17 -0.90
CA ILE A 244 -11.83 13.41 -0.77
C ILE A 244 -10.59 13.13 0.08
N LEU A 245 -9.42 13.39 -0.50
CA LEU A 245 -8.14 13.31 0.18
C LEU A 245 -7.54 14.70 0.36
N ALA A 246 -6.98 14.97 1.53
CA ALA A 246 -6.24 16.20 1.80
C ALA A 246 -5.19 16.00 2.90
N THR A 247 -4.24 16.93 3.00
CA THR A 247 -3.25 16.90 4.09
C THR A 247 -3.90 17.14 5.45
N ASP A 248 -5.00 17.92 5.49
CA ASP A 248 -5.81 18.14 6.69
C ASP A 248 -7.18 18.71 6.35
N PHE A 249 -8.07 18.83 7.36
CA PHE A 249 -9.42 19.39 7.21
C PHE A 249 -9.74 20.28 8.41
N ASP A 250 -10.32 21.45 8.16
CA ASP A 250 -10.88 22.31 9.22
C ASP A 250 -12.15 21.67 9.80
N ILE A 251 -12.44 21.98 11.06
CA ILE A 251 -13.65 21.51 11.76
C ILE A 251 -14.92 21.89 10.96
N ASN A 252 -14.98 23.10 10.44
CA ASN A 252 -16.13 23.58 9.67
C ASN A 252 -16.22 22.87 8.30
N ALA A 253 -15.09 22.56 7.66
CA ALA A 253 -15.06 21.74 6.45
C ALA A 253 -15.60 20.33 6.72
N LEU A 254 -15.16 19.69 7.81
CA LEU A 254 -15.65 18.37 8.20
C LEU A 254 -17.15 18.37 8.49
N LYS A 255 -17.70 19.42 9.14
CA LYS A 255 -19.15 19.56 9.37
C LYS A 255 -19.96 19.58 8.07
N ILE A 256 -19.42 20.21 7.02
CA ILE A 256 -20.06 20.27 5.71
C ILE A 256 -19.98 18.93 4.99
N LEU A 257 -18.77 18.37 4.86
CA LEU A 257 -18.52 17.18 4.08
C LEU A 257 -19.16 15.93 4.70
N LYS A 258 -19.19 15.80 6.04
CA LYS A 258 -19.83 14.68 6.75
C LYS A 258 -21.34 14.59 6.61
N ARG A 259 -22.02 15.65 6.12
CA ARG A 259 -23.46 15.59 5.78
C ARG A 259 -23.74 14.54 4.70
N LYS A 260 -22.78 14.29 3.81
CA LYS A 260 -22.82 13.21 2.82
C LYS A 260 -22.28 11.91 3.46
N LYS A 261 -23.16 11.13 4.09
CA LYS A 261 -22.80 9.91 4.87
C LYS A 261 -21.94 8.90 4.11
N ASN A 262 -22.05 8.85 2.79
CA ASN A 262 -21.30 7.92 1.94
C ASN A 262 -19.93 8.45 1.49
N LEU A 263 -19.68 9.76 1.61
CA LEU A 263 -18.43 10.39 1.19
C LEU A 263 -17.28 9.93 2.10
N ARG A 264 -16.23 9.37 1.49
CA ARG A 264 -15.01 8.97 2.20
C ARG A 264 -14.10 10.17 2.33
N ILE A 265 -13.82 10.55 3.56
CA ILE A 265 -12.92 11.66 3.88
C ILE A 265 -11.65 11.06 4.45
N ILE A 266 -10.52 11.34 3.79
CA ILE A 266 -9.23 10.72 4.09
C ILE A 266 -8.18 11.81 4.30
N LYS A 267 -7.49 11.73 5.44
CA LYS A 267 -6.31 12.54 5.70
C LYS A 267 -5.08 11.80 5.20
N ILE A 268 -4.27 12.49 4.41
CA ILE A 268 -2.96 12.00 3.95
C ILE A 268 -1.98 12.25 5.09
N SER A 269 -1.37 11.21 5.62
CA SER A 269 -0.21 11.32 6.50
C SER A 269 1.06 11.50 5.64
N ASN A 270 2.09 12.17 6.19
CA ASN A 270 3.36 12.38 5.49
C ASN A 270 4.04 11.04 5.19
N SER A 271 3.71 10.44 4.06
CA SER A 271 4.44 9.29 3.55
C SER A 271 5.69 9.78 2.83
N LYS A 272 6.86 9.32 3.25
CA LYS A 272 8.08 9.48 2.45
C LYS A 272 7.87 8.77 1.13
N LYS A 273 8.24 9.42 0.01
CA LYS A 273 8.28 8.75 -1.29
C LYS A 273 9.12 7.49 -1.19
N THR A 274 8.53 6.35 -1.51
CA THR A 274 9.27 5.11 -1.68
C THR A 274 9.69 5.01 -3.14
N ASP A 275 10.93 4.62 -3.39
CA ASP A 275 11.44 4.28 -4.73
C ASP A 275 11.06 2.82 -5.06
N THR A 276 9.76 2.52 -4.90
CA THR A 276 9.24 1.18 -5.12
C THR A 276 9.05 0.97 -6.62
N PRO A 277 9.64 -0.08 -7.20
CA PRO A 277 9.46 -0.41 -8.61
C PRO A 277 7.99 -0.62 -8.97
N THR A 278 7.65 -0.35 -10.21
CA THR A 278 6.33 -0.65 -10.76
C THR A 278 6.28 -2.10 -11.21
N ILE A 279 5.23 -2.81 -10.79
CA ILE A 279 5.01 -4.22 -11.12
C ILE A 279 3.71 -4.35 -11.91
N LYS A 280 3.76 -5.02 -13.05
CA LYS A 280 2.58 -5.39 -13.83
C LYS A 280 2.50 -6.91 -13.91
N LEU A 281 1.46 -7.47 -13.29
CA LEU A 281 1.21 -8.91 -13.28
C LEU A 281 0.47 -9.33 -14.56
N PHE A 282 0.74 -10.55 -15.04
CA PHE A 282 0.02 -11.26 -16.10
C PHE A 282 0.07 -12.77 -15.82
N ASP A 283 -0.68 -13.57 -16.56
CA ASP A 283 -0.92 -14.98 -16.21
C ASP A 283 0.33 -15.85 -16.00
N ARG A 284 1.43 -15.54 -16.68
CA ARG A 284 2.64 -16.37 -16.66
C ARG A 284 3.86 -15.70 -16.03
N GLY A 285 3.68 -14.52 -15.44
CA GLY A 285 4.79 -13.78 -14.85
C GLY A 285 4.46 -12.34 -14.52
N PHE A 286 5.48 -11.52 -14.41
CA PHE A 286 5.33 -10.09 -14.14
C PHE A 286 6.46 -9.29 -14.78
N LEU A 287 6.15 -8.06 -15.17
CA LEU A 287 7.12 -7.06 -15.56
C LEU A 287 7.48 -6.23 -14.32
N LEU A 288 8.75 -5.94 -14.16
CA LEU A 288 9.30 -5.09 -13.13
C LEU A 288 10.10 -3.98 -13.78
N GLN A 289 9.83 -2.74 -13.41
CA GLN A 289 10.58 -1.58 -13.90
C GLN A 289 10.80 -0.56 -12.80
N ASP A 290 11.80 0.29 -12.95
CA ASP A 290 11.94 1.46 -12.08
C ASP A 290 10.71 2.36 -12.19
N LYS A 291 10.36 3.01 -11.09
CA LYS A 291 9.34 4.05 -11.12
C LYS A 291 9.84 5.20 -12.01
N ASP A 292 8.99 5.74 -12.88
CA ASP A 292 9.32 6.93 -13.63
C ASP A 292 9.43 8.15 -12.69
N ASN A 293 10.65 8.43 -12.27
CA ASN A 293 11.00 9.56 -11.41
C ASN A 293 11.58 10.74 -12.21
N ILE A 294 11.61 10.67 -13.54
CA ILE A 294 12.11 11.75 -14.39
C ILE A 294 11.19 12.95 -14.22
N VAL A 295 11.76 14.04 -13.75
CA VAL A 295 11.12 15.34 -13.66
C VAL A 295 11.56 16.14 -14.88
N PHE A 296 10.62 16.82 -15.51
CA PHE A 296 10.91 17.75 -16.60
C PHE A 296 12.06 18.70 -16.23
N ASN A 297 13.08 18.76 -17.08
CA ASN A 297 14.22 19.64 -16.88
C ASN A 297 14.25 20.68 -18.01
N LYS A 298 14.15 21.95 -17.63
CA LYS A 298 14.19 23.07 -18.58
C LYS A 298 15.46 23.13 -19.44
N LYS A 299 16.57 22.57 -18.94
CA LYS A 299 17.84 22.53 -19.67
C LYS A 299 17.81 21.60 -20.90
N ASP A 300 16.87 20.65 -20.89
CA ASP A 300 16.72 19.69 -21.98
C ASP A 300 15.81 20.20 -23.11
N LEU A 301 15.20 21.39 -22.91
CA LEU A 301 14.36 22.02 -23.93
C LEU A 301 15.17 22.50 -25.12
N LYS A 302 14.80 22.03 -26.31
CA LYS A 302 15.27 22.54 -27.59
C LYS A 302 14.12 23.23 -28.31
N PHE A 303 14.27 24.52 -28.58
CA PHE A 303 13.27 25.27 -29.34
C PHE A 303 13.58 25.13 -30.83
N VAL A 304 12.82 24.29 -31.51
CA VAL A 304 12.99 24.01 -32.94
C VAL A 304 12.10 24.90 -33.82
N THR A 305 11.20 25.66 -33.25
CA THR A 305 10.30 26.58 -33.96
C THR A 305 10.89 28.02 -34.01
N LYS A 306 10.41 28.81 -34.98
CA LYS A 306 10.81 30.24 -35.10
C LYS A 306 10.40 31.04 -33.86
N SER A 307 9.19 30.81 -33.34
CA SER A 307 8.71 31.43 -32.11
C SER A 307 9.24 30.67 -30.91
N LYS A 308 9.82 31.38 -29.94
CA LYS A 308 10.30 30.83 -28.68
C LYS A 308 9.27 31.06 -27.59
N PRO A 309 9.03 30.09 -26.68
CA PRO A 309 8.11 30.24 -25.59
C PRO A 309 8.58 31.30 -24.58
N THR A 310 7.63 32.02 -24.04
CA THR A 310 7.86 32.96 -22.92
C THR A 310 8.20 32.21 -21.63
N LYS A 311 8.72 32.91 -20.63
CA LYS A 311 8.98 32.33 -19.29
C LYS A 311 7.70 31.76 -18.64
N LYS A 312 6.52 32.32 -18.96
CA LYS A 312 5.24 31.83 -18.47
C LYS A 312 4.87 30.52 -19.14
N GLU A 313 4.94 30.45 -20.45
CA GLU A 313 4.65 29.23 -21.23
C GLU A 313 5.59 28.08 -20.87
N ILE A 314 6.88 28.36 -20.60
CA ILE A 314 7.80 27.31 -20.08
C ILE A 314 7.31 26.70 -18.77
N LYS A 315 6.74 27.49 -17.84
CA LYS A 315 6.19 26.97 -16.59
C LYS A 315 4.93 26.14 -16.83
N GLU A 316 4.10 26.55 -17.79
CA GLU A 316 2.90 25.81 -18.18
C GLU A 316 3.26 24.49 -18.88
N ILE A 317 4.29 24.48 -19.73
CA ILE A 317 4.87 23.27 -20.33
C ILE A 317 5.40 22.31 -19.26
N GLU A 318 6.15 22.85 -18.27
CA GLU A 318 6.64 22.04 -17.14
C GLU A 318 5.49 21.36 -16.37
N PHE A 319 4.43 22.11 -16.11
CA PHE A 319 3.23 21.58 -15.45
C PHE A 319 2.57 20.51 -16.31
N ALA A 320 2.32 20.79 -17.59
CA ALA A 320 1.66 19.88 -18.52
C ALA A 320 2.46 18.57 -18.67
N MET A 321 3.78 18.64 -18.83
CA MET A 321 4.64 17.45 -18.94
C MET A 321 4.63 16.59 -17.67
N ASN A 322 4.62 17.22 -16.49
CA ASN A 322 4.53 16.51 -15.22
C ASN A 322 3.18 15.81 -15.00
N VAL A 323 2.11 16.30 -15.61
CA VAL A 323 0.79 15.65 -15.58
C VAL A 323 0.65 14.60 -16.68
N CYS A 324 1.11 14.92 -17.88
CA CYS A 324 0.95 14.08 -19.08
C CYS A 324 1.50 12.66 -18.92
N LYS A 325 2.61 12.48 -18.19
CA LYS A 325 3.19 11.15 -17.95
C LYS A 325 2.28 10.19 -17.16
N PHE A 326 1.23 10.69 -16.50
CA PHE A 326 0.25 9.88 -15.76
C PHE A 326 -1.05 9.66 -16.55
N VAL A 327 -1.21 10.33 -17.67
CA VAL A 327 -2.38 10.14 -18.55
C VAL A 327 -2.21 8.84 -19.30
N LYS A 328 -3.21 7.99 -19.21
CA LYS A 328 -3.28 6.75 -19.99
C LYS A 328 -3.99 7.04 -21.32
N SER A 329 -3.44 6.53 -22.38
CA SER A 329 -4.02 6.66 -23.72
C SER A 329 -5.34 5.88 -23.84
#